data_deb4b67b86953a722ec945a418e2b0ee
#
_entry.id   deb4b67b86953a722ec945a418e2b0ee
#
_cell.length_a   1.000
_cell.length_b   1.000
_cell.length_c   1.000
_cell.angle_alpha   90.00
_cell.angle_beta   90.00
_cell.angle_gamma   90.00
#
_symmetry.space_group_name_H-M   'P 1'
#
loop_
_entity.id
_entity.type
_entity.pdbx_description
1 polymer ?
#
loop_
_entity_poly.entity_id
_entity_poly.type
_entity_poly.pdbx_seq_one_letter_code
_entity_poly.pdbx_strand_id
1 'polypeptide(L)'
;MTIFSLKSRIAGVFLGALCILPVQAQYEFNPSATGQSKVPTDPRNRAKIHTELGSMYFQAGNPGVALDELRIALSADAGYFQAYSVRGLVRLSLKEYDKAEDDFRQALNLAPNDPEVNNNYGWYLCETGKERQSIAYFLNALKSPLYETPDKAYTNAGTCAFKAGDFDGAQNYLLKALQLSQDGAVSARLQLAKIFYKRGNFEESRIYLAEALKMMEPPTADALWLGLRLERKQGNRAGEGGYASQLRGRYPTSPEYQEFLKGNFE
;
A
#
# COMPACT_ATOMS: atom_id res chain seq x y z
N MET A 1 -72.53 -8.39 0.05
CA MET A 1 -72.98 -9.62 -0.66
C MET A 1 -71.77 -10.50 -0.75
N THR A 2 -71.59 -11.61 -0.18
CA THR A 2 -72.37 -12.67 0.47
C THR A 2 -71.34 -13.48 1.30
N ILE A 3 -71.48 -13.56 2.51
CA ILE A 3 -71.54 -14.53 3.58
C ILE A 3 -71.70 -15.99 3.07
N PHE A 4 -70.85 -16.91 3.60
CA PHE A 4 -71.19 -18.29 4.03
C PHE A 4 -69.86 -18.89 4.61
N SER A 5 -69.72 -19.06 5.89
CA SER A 5 -70.30 -19.90 6.93
C SER A 5 -70.30 -21.42 6.56
N LEU A 6 -69.56 -22.25 7.23
CA LEU A 6 -69.95 -23.13 8.30
C LEU A 6 -69.26 -24.50 8.40
N LYS A 7 -68.90 -24.87 9.63
CA LYS A 7 -68.94 -26.19 10.31
C LYS A 7 -67.74 -27.09 10.15
N SER A 8 -66.90 -27.17 11.16
CA SER A 8 -67.01 -28.09 12.30
C SER A 8 -67.11 -29.60 11.96
N ARG A 9 -66.02 -30.32 12.28
CA ARG A 9 -66.13 -31.67 12.89
C ARG A 9 -64.89 -31.98 13.76
N ILE A 10 -65.20 -32.30 14.98
CA ILE A 10 -64.35 -32.85 16.03
C ILE A 10 -64.18 -34.34 15.81
N ALA A 11 -63.01 -34.89 15.99
CA ALA A 11 -62.69 -36.24 16.50
C ALA A 11 -61.16 -36.45 16.22
N GLY A 12 -60.43 -36.80 17.16
CA GLY A 12 -60.18 -37.85 18.04
C GLY A 12 -58.82 -37.74 18.67
N VAL A 13 -58.81 -37.84 19.96
CA VAL A 13 -57.62 -37.88 20.81
C VAL A 13 -56.84 -39.17 20.55
N PHE A 14 -55.56 -39.07 20.27
CA PHE A 14 -54.58 -40.13 20.57
C PHE A 14 -53.39 -39.52 21.28
N LEU A 15 -53.36 -39.76 22.61
CA LEU A 15 -52.22 -39.56 23.44
C LEU A 15 -51.14 -40.60 23.07
N GLY A 16 -50.15 -40.19 22.33
CA GLY A 16 -48.90 -40.89 22.20
C GLY A 16 -47.88 -40.21 23.09
N ALA A 17 -47.60 -40.80 24.25
CA ALA A 17 -46.52 -40.36 25.12
C ALA A 17 -45.18 -40.65 24.42
N LEU A 18 -44.58 -39.65 23.78
CA LEU A 18 -43.21 -39.74 23.33
C LEU A 18 -42.29 -39.43 24.51
N CYS A 19 -41.70 -40.49 25.07
CA CYS A 19 -40.59 -40.36 26.00
C CYS A 19 -39.43 -39.67 25.30
N ILE A 20 -39.28 -38.37 25.51
CA ILE A 20 -38.08 -37.63 25.16
C ILE A 20 -37.02 -37.94 26.23
N LEU A 21 -36.14 -38.89 25.94
CA LEU A 21 -34.95 -39.06 26.72
C LEU A 21 -34.03 -37.86 26.45
N PRO A 22 -33.56 -37.15 27.46
CA PRO A 22 -32.57 -36.13 27.25
C PRO A 22 -31.25 -36.85 26.86
N VAL A 23 -30.84 -36.68 25.60
CA VAL A 23 -29.46 -36.97 25.17
C VAL A 23 -28.59 -35.91 25.83
N GLN A 24 -28.11 -36.20 27.04
CA GLN A 24 -26.97 -35.51 27.61
C GLN A 24 -25.74 -35.95 26.81
N ALA A 25 -25.41 -35.17 25.82
CA ALA A 25 -24.06 -35.21 25.22
C ALA A 25 -23.10 -34.81 26.36
N GLN A 26 -22.56 -35.76 27.05
CA GLN A 26 -21.38 -35.56 27.90
C GLN A 26 -20.25 -35.23 26.94
N TYR A 27 -19.94 -33.95 26.75
CA TYR A 27 -18.64 -33.54 26.23
C TYR A 27 -17.59 -33.93 27.28
N GLU A 28 -17.06 -35.11 27.15
CA GLU A 28 -15.80 -35.44 27.86
C GLU A 28 -14.74 -34.50 27.31
N PHE A 29 -14.41 -33.48 28.09
CA PHE A 29 -13.22 -32.65 27.85
C PHE A 29 -12.03 -33.58 28.01
N ASN A 30 -11.50 -34.05 26.88
CA ASN A 30 -10.26 -34.80 26.83
C ASN A 30 -9.09 -33.79 26.86
N PRO A 31 -8.45 -33.57 28.02
CA PRO A 31 -7.33 -32.63 28.12
C PRO A 31 -6.10 -33.05 27.29
N SER A 32 -6.10 -34.29 26.77
CA SER A 32 -5.05 -34.77 25.86
C SER A 32 -5.32 -34.39 24.38
N ALA A 33 -6.50 -33.87 24.08
CA ALA A 33 -6.87 -33.38 22.73
C ALA A 33 -6.63 -31.87 22.55
N THR A 34 -5.97 -31.22 23.53
CA THR A 34 -5.28 -29.96 23.21
C THR A 34 -4.15 -30.35 22.28
N GLY A 35 -4.49 -30.43 20.99
CA GLY A 35 -3.50 -30.39 19.95
C GLY A 35 -2.65 -29.18 20.28
N GLN A 36 -1.48 -29.44 20.86
CA GLN A 36 -0.41 -28.46 20.81
C GLN A 36 -0.30 -28.13 19.33
N SER A 37 -0.92 -27.04 18.95
CA SER A 37 -0.55 -26.34 17.74
C SER A 37 0.96 -26.25 17.83
N LYS A 38 1.67 -27.15 17.16
CA LYS A 38 3.12 -27.07 17.05
C LYS A 38 3.36 -25.75 16.36
N VAL A 39 3.58 -24.70 17.18
CA VAL A 39 4.17 -23.46 16.67
C VAL A 39 5.33 -23.93 15.81
N PRO A 40 5.40 -23.55 14.53
CA PRO A 40 6.44 -24.04 13.65
C PRO A 40 7.78 -23.89 14.35
N THR A 41 8.41 -25.01 14.70
CA THR A 41 9.69 -25.04 15.41
C THR A 41 10.83 -24.66 14.48
N ASP A 42 10.55 -24.56 13.17
CA ASP A 42 11.48 -24.09 12.17
C ASP A 42 11.72 -22.56 12.34
N PRO A 43 12.94 -22.17 12.73
CA PRO A 43 13.29 -20.75 12.92
C PRO A 43 12.99 -19.87 11.71
N ARG A 44 13.22 -20.40 10.50
CA ARG A 44 12.98 -19.66 9.25
C ARG A 44 11.49 -19.42 9.00
N ASN A 45 10.64 -20.40 9.27
CA ASN A 45 9.19 -20.25 9.15
C ASN A 45 8.64 -19.26 10.19
N ARG A 46 9.20 -19.29 11.41
CA ARG A 46 8.87 -18.30 12.45
C ARG A 46 9.30 -16.89 12.01
N ALA A 47 10.50 -16.74 11.46
CA ALA A 47 10.98 -15.46 10.94
C ALA A 47 10.07 -14.94 9.82
N LYS A 48 9.64 -15.81 8.91
CA LYS A 48 8.70 -15.48 7.84
C LYS A 48 7.39 -14.92 8.41
N ILE A 49 6.74 -15.64 9.33
CA ILE A 49 5.45 -15.25 9.92
C ILE A 49 5.56 -13.86 10.59
N HIS A 50 6.60 -13.64 11.42
CA HIS A 50 6.78 -12.37 12.10
C HIS A 50 7.17 -11.23 11.15
N THR A 51 7.81 -11.53 10.02
CA THR A 51 8.07 -10.52 8.97
C THR A 51 6.79 -10.11 8.26
N GLU A 52 5.92 -11.06 7.94
CA GLU A 52 4.60 -10.79 7.35
C GLU A 52 3.73 -9.97 8.31
N LEU A 53 3.67 -10.34 9.60
CA LEU A 53 2.98 -9.55 10.62
C LEU A 53 3.56 -8.13 10.73
N GLY A 54 4.87 -7.99 10.75
CA GLY A 54 5.54 -6.68 10.77
C GLY A 54 5.15 -5.82 9.57
N SER A 55 5.12 -6.42 8.37
CA SER A 55 4.67 -5.73 7.16
C SER A 55 3.20 -5.29 7.26
N MET A 56 2.31 -6.16 7.76
CA MET A 56 0.89 -5.84 7.94
C MET A 56 0.68 -4.72 8.96
N TYR A 57 1.36 -4.75 10.11
CA TYR A 57 1.29 -3.67 11.09
C TYR A 57 1.83 -2.35 10.55
N PHE A 58 2.89 -2.39 9.76
CA PHE A 58 3.42 -1.20 9.11
C PHE A 58 2.39 -0.59 8.14
N GLN A 59 1.76 -1.40 7.30
CA GLN A 59 0.69 -0.96 6.39
C GLN A 59 -0.53 -0.42 7.14
N ALA A 60 -0.83 -0.96 8.32
CA ALA A 60 -1.89 -0.47 9.21
C ALA A 60 -1.52 0.81 9.98
N GLY A 61 -0.33 1.41 9.74
CA GLY A 61 0.11 2.64 10.40
C GLY A 61 0.62 2.43 11.83
N ASN A 62 1.02 1.21 12.20
CA ASN A 62 1.54 0.85 13.53
C ASN A 62 3.05 0.50 13.48
N PRO A 63 3.94 1.46 13.19
CA PRO A 63 5.36 1.17 12.98
C PRO A 63 6.06 0.62 14.23
N GLY A 64 5.63 0.98 15.44
CA GLY A 64 6.21 0.45 16.68
C GLY A 64 6.00 -1.07 16.81
N VAL A 65 4.76 -1.54 16.60
CA VAL A 65 4.43 -2.97 16.62
C VAL A 65 5.16 -3.70 15.48
N ALA A 66 5.24 -3.07 14.30
CA ALA A 66 5.99 -3.63 13.17
C ALA A 66 7.47 -3.87 13.54
N LEU A 67 8.13 -2.93 14.22
CA LEU A 67 9.52 -3.10 14.68
C LEU A 67 9.67 -4.24 15.68
N ASP A 68 8.70 -4.43 16.59
CA ASP A 68 8.73 -5.53 17.56
C ASP A 68 8.59 -6.89 16.86
N GLU A 69 7.66 -7.03 15.90
CA GLU A 69 7.51 -8.26 15.13
C GLU A 69 8.78 -8.58 14.33
N LEU A 70 9.38 -7.57 13.69
CA LEU A 70 10.62 -7.74 12.92
C LEU A 70 11.83 -8.08 13.82
N ARG A 71 11.85 -7.60 15.06
CA ARG A 71 12.85 -8.01 16.05
C ARG A 71 12.68 -9.49 16.42
N ILE A 72 11.45 -9.97 16.58
CA ILE A 72 11.16 -11.40 16.84
C ILE A 72 11.59 -12.23 15.62
N ALA A 73 11.29 -11.77 14.38
CA ALA A 73 11.70 -12.45 13.16
C ALA A 73 13.22 -12.65 13.10
N LEU A 74 13.98 -11.59 13.34
CA LEU A 74 15.46 -11.63 13.30
C LEU A 74 16.08 -12.36 14.50
N SER A 75 15.36 -12.45 15.63
CA SER A 75 15.79 -13.29 16.76
C SER A 75 15.57 -14.78 16.46
N ALA A 76 14.59 -15.11 15.61
CA ALA A 76 14.35 -16.48 15.18
C ALA A 76 15.35 -16.93 14.09
N ASP A 77 15.56 -16.09 13.07
CA ASP A 77 16.52 -16.34 11.99
C ASP A 77 17.23 -15.03 11.61
N ALA A 78 18.45 -14.84 12.08
CA ALA A 78 19.29 -13.69 11.74
C ALA A 78 19.71 -13.65 10.25
N GLY A 79 19.53 -14.73 9.51
CA GLY A 79 19.78 -14.81 8.07
C GLY A 79 18.55 -14.48 7.23
N TYR A 80 17.40 -14.13 7.83
CA TYR A 80 16.18 -13.86 7.09
C TYR A 80 16.18 -12.43 6.51
N PHE A 81 16.71 -12.28 5.32
CA PHE A 81 16.98 -10.98 4.68
C PHE A 81 15.73 -10.12 4.48
N GLN A 82 14.55 -10.73 4.26
CA GLN A 82 13.30 -10.00 4.10
C GLN A 82 12.94 -9.20 5.35
N ALA A 83 13.24 -9.72 6.55
CA ALA A 83 12.99 -9.00 7.80
C ALA A 83 13.83 -7.72 7.90
N TYR A 84 15.09 -7.77 7.48
CA TYR A 84 15.93 -6.56 7.39
C TYR A 84 15.35 -5.57 6.38
N SER A 85 14.97 -6.03 5.18
CA SER A 85 14.41 -5.18 4.14
C SER A 85 13.13 -4.46 4.60
N VAL A 86 12.20 -5.18 5.24
CA VAL A 86 10.98 -4.58 5.79
C VAL A 86 11.29 -3.64 6.95
N ARG A 87 12.21 -4.01 7.86
CA ARG A 87 12.61 -3.15 8.97
C ARG A 87 13.27 -1.86 8.50
N GLY A 88 14.05 -1.94 7.44
CA GLY A 88 14.61 -0.77 6.75
C GLY A 88 13.53 0.19 6.26
N LEU A 89 12.44 -0.32 5.65
CA LEU A 89 11.31 0.51 5.21
C LEU A 89 10.58 1.17 6.40
N VAL A 90 10.35 0.42 7.49
CA VAL A 90 9.73 0.98 8.70
C VAL A 90 10.60 2.10 9.28
N ARG A 91 11.91 1.89 9.41
CA ARG A 91 12.87 2.89 9.92
C ARG A 91 12.97 4.11 9.02
N LEU A 92 12.95 3.91 7.69
CA LEU A 92 12.90 4.99 6.72
C LEU A 92 11.67 5.88 6.94
N SER A 93 10.51 5.29 7.15
CA SER A 93 9.27 6.04 7.43
C SER A 93 9.33 6.84 8.74
N LEU A 94 10.08 6.35 9.71
CA LEU A 94 10.37 7.00 11.00
C LEU A 94 11.53 8.01 10.90
N LYS A 95 12.13 8.19 9.72
CA LYS A 95 13.31 9.03 9.47
C LYS A 95 14.55 8.60 10.26
N GLU A 96 14.62 7.34 10.66
CA GLU A 96 15.82 6.72 11.26
C GLU A 96 16.79 6.28 10.17
N TYR A 97 17.30 7.23 9.39
CA TYR A 97 18.01 6.98 8.13
C TYR A 97 19.25 6.06 8.28
N ASP A 98 20.08 6.27 9.29
CA ASP A 98 21.29 5.47 9.51
C ASP A 98 20.94 4.00 9.80
N LYS A 99 19.98 3.78 10.69
CA LYS A 99 19.51 2.43 11.01
C LYS A 99 18.83 1.75 9.82
N ALA A 100 18.13 2.52 8.99
CA ALA A 100 17.52 2.02 7.77
C ALA A 100 18.60 1.58 6.77
N GLU A 101 19.68 2.38 6.61
CA GLU A 101 20.81 2.03 5.75
C GLU A 101 21.48 0.73 6.19
N ASP A 102 21.74 0.57 7.50
CA ASP A 102 22.32 -0.65 8.07
C ASP A 102 21.47 -1.89 7.74
N ASP A 103 20.14 -1.79 7.91
CA ASP A 103 19.23 -2.87 7.59
C ASP A 103 19.24 -3.20 6.09
N PHE A 104 19.15 -2.22 5.22
CA PHE A 104 19.18 -2.47 3.78
C PHE A 104 20.51 -3.04 3.31
N ARG A 105 21.64 -2.58 3.86
CA ARG A 105 22.95 -3.15 3.57
C ARG A 105 23.04 -4.62 4.00
N GLN A 106 22.48 -4.94 5.18
CA GLN A 106 22.43 -6.32 5.64
C GLN A 106 21.55 -7.19 4.74
N ALA A 107 20.40 -6.70 4.31
CA ALA A 107 19.54 -7.40 3.36
C ALA A 107 20.25 -7.66 2.03
N LEU A 108 20.94 -6.65 1.47
CA LEU A 108 21.73 -6.79 0.24
C LEU A 108 22.92 -7.75 0.39
N ASN A 109 23.60 -7.75 1.52
CA ASN A 109 24.68 -8.70 1.79
C ASN A 109 24.20 -10.15 1.78
N LEU A 110 23.00 -10.40 2.32
CA LEU A 110 22.40 -11.73 2.37
C LEU A 110 21.77 -12.14 1.04
N ALA A 111 21.21 -11.18 0.29
CA ALA A 111 20.49 -11.43 -0.96
C ALA A 111 20.73 -10.32 -2.00
N PRO A 112 21.93 -10.24 -2.60
CA PRO A 112 22.31 -9.11 -3.46
C PRO A 112 21.49 -8.98 -4.75
N ASN A 113 20.93 -10.08 -5.22
CA ASN A 113 20.14 -10.12 -6.46
C ASN A 113 18.63 -10.26 -6.23
N ASP A 114 18.18 -10.22 -4.96
CA ASP A 114 16.76 -10.25 -4.67
C ASP A 114 16.09 -8.97 -5.18
N PRO A 115 15.02 -9.08 -5.99
CA PRO A 115 14.41 -7.92 -6.63
C PRO A 115 13.73 -6.97 -5.63
N GLU A 116 13.07 -7.51 -4.59
CA GLU A 116 12.41 -6.67 -3.58
C GLU A 116 13.44 -5.92 -2.73
N VAL A 117 14.54 -6.58 -2.34
CA VAL A 117 15.63 -5.92 -1.59
C VAL A 117 16.24 -4.79 -2.41
N ASN A 118 16.51 -5.03 -3.70
CA ASN A 118 17.03 -4.00 -4.60
C ASN A 118 16.03 -2.86 -4.78
N ASN A 119 14.76 -3.13 -5.00
CA ASN A 119 13.72 -2.11 -5.12
C ASN A 119 13.62 -1.26 -3.83
N ASN A 120 13.62 -1.89 -2.66
CA ASN A 120 13.47 -1.20 -1.39
C ASN A 120 14.70 -0.35 -1.03
N TYR A 121 15.91 -0.84 -1.32
CA TYR A 121 17.12 -0.04 -1.15
C TYR A 121 17.19 1.12 -2.16
N GLY A 122 16.79 0.88 -3.40
CA GLY A 122 16.62 1.95 -4.38
C GLY A 122 15.70 3.06 -3.87
N TRP A 123 14.56 2.69 -3.27
CA TRP A 123 13.64 3.65 -2.66
C TRP A 123 14.29 4.42 -1.51
N TYR A 124 15.01 3.74 -0.61
CA TYR A 124 15.79 4.38 0.45
C TYR A 124 16.76 5.43 -0.10
N LEU A 125 17.55 5.07 -1.12
CA LEU A 125 18.50 6.01 -1.74
C LEU A 125 17.78 7.24 -2.31
N CYS A 126 16.64 7.03 -2.96
CA CYS A 126 15.82 8.11 -3.52
C CYS A 126 15.30 9.07 -2.44
N GLU A 127 14.80 8.53 -1.32
CA GLU A 127 14.27 9.33 -0.21
C GLU A 127 15.37 10.05 0.59
N THR A 128 16.62 9.62 0.47
CA THR A 128 17.79 10.21 1.15
C THR A 128 18.64 11.10 0.26
N GLY A 129 18.11 11.56 -0.91
CA GLY A 129 18.77 12.52 -1.77
C GLY A 129 19.85 11.90 -2.69
N LYS A 130 19.79 10.57 -2.89
CA LYS A 130 20.69 9.83 -3.79
C LYS A 130 19.90 9.30 -5.01
N GLU A 131 19.03 10.12 -5.59
CA GLU A 131 18.05 9.73 -6.61
C GLU A 131 18.70 9.10 -7.83
N ARG A 132 19.82 9.66 -8.32
CA ARG A 132 20.55 9.11 -9.49
C ARG A 132 21.11 7.73 -9.22
N GLN A 133 21.58 7.48 -8.00
CA GLN A 133 22.11 6.17 -7.61
C GLN A 133 20.98 5.13 -7.46
N SER A 134 19.81 5.55 -7.02
CA SER A 134 18.66 4.66 -6.82
C SER A 134 18.24 3.93 -8.11
N ILE A 135 18.40 4.58 -9.27
CA ILE A 135 17.96 4.03 -10.57
C ILE A 135 18.66 2.69 -10.85
N ALA A 136 19.95 2.56 -10.55
CA ALA A 136 20.68 1.31 -10.78
C ALA A 136 20.09 0.13 -10.00
N TYR A 137 19.59 0.35 -8.79
CA TYR A 137 18.97 -0.67 -7.95
C TYR A 137 17.58 -1.07 -8.47
N PHE A 138 16.74 -0.12 -8.89
CA PHE A 138 15.49 -0.44 -9.54
C PHE A 138 15.70 -1.25 -10.82
N LEU A 139 16.67 -0.87 -11.65
CA LEU A 139 17.03 -1.61 -12.85
C LEU A 139 17.60 -3.00 -12.52
N ASN A 140 18.30 -3.16 -11.40
CA ASN A 140 18.75 -4.47 -10.94
C ASN A 140 17.57 -5.37 -10.53
N ALA A 141 16.59 -4.83 -9.81
CA ALA A 141 15.36 -5.55 -9.48
C ALA A 141 14.65 -6.07 -10.75
N LEU A 142 14.59 -5.23 -11.79
CA LEU A 142 13.92 -5.54 -13.06
C LEU A 142 14.65 -6.58 -13.94
N LYS A 143 15.87 -7.01 -13.57
CA LYS A 143 16.58 -8.10 -14.27
C LYS A 143 15.97 -9.47 -13.97
N SER A 144 15.28 -9.63 -12.84
CA SER A 144 14.68 -10.90 -12.48
C SER A 144 13.39 -11.11 -13.26
N PRO A 145 13.28 -12.17 -14.06
CA PRO A 145 12.04 -12.49 -14.78
C PRO A 145 10.92 -12.97 -13.86
N LEU A 146 11.24 -13.31 -12.60
CA LEU A 146 10.31 -13.77 -11.58
C LEU A 146 9.91 -12.64 -10.61
N TYR A 147 10.24 -11.41 -10.93
CA TYR A 147 9.85 -10.27 -10.09
C TYR A 147 8.34 -10.04 -10.22
N GLU A 148 7.62 -10.18 -9.10
CA GLU A 148 6.15 -10.14 -9.09
C GLU A 148 5.56 -8.73 -9.28
N THR A 149 6.34 -7.68 -8.96
CA THR A 149 5.86 -6.28 -9.01
C THR A 149 6.77 -5.37 -9.83
N PRO A 150 7.06 -5.69 -11.11
CA PRO A 150 7.95 -4.88 -11.94
C PRO A 150 7.39 -3.49 -12.24
N ASP A 151 6.07 -3.32 -12.25
CA ASP A 151 5.37 -2.04 -12.38
C ASP A 151 5.70 -1.09 -11.23
N LYS A 152 5.83 -1.60 -10.00
CA LYS A 152 6.25 -0.81 -8.84
C LYS A 152 7.69 -0.32 -8.98
N ALA A 153 8.62 -1.18 -9.41
CA ALA A 153 10.00 -0.78 -9.61
C ALA A 153 10.14 0.27 -10.73
N TYR A 154 9.38 0.13 -11.82
CA TYR A 154 9.33 1.16 -12.86
C TYR A 154 8.72 2.47 -12.35
N THR A 155 7.66 2.41 -11.54
CA THR A 155 7.05 3.60 -10.92
C THR A 155 8.04 4.31 -9.99
N ASN A 156 8.77 3.55 -9.17
CA ASN A 156 9.79 4.08 -8.27
C ASN A 156 10.95 4.69 -9.07
N ALA A 157 11.45 4.01 -10.10
CA ALA A 157 12.50 4.53 -10.98
C ALA A 157 12.06 5.84 -11.63
N GLY A 158 10.82 5.90 -12.15
CA GLY A 158 10.27 7.11 -12.75
C GLY A 158 10.11 8.25 -11.76
N THR A 159 9.64 7.97 -10.54
CA THR A 159 9.52 8.97 -9.47
C THR A 159 10.88 9.53 -9.09
N CYS A 160 11.89 8.69 -8.96
CA CYS A 160 13.23 9.09 -8.56
C CYS A 160 13.98 9.80 -9.70
N ALA A 161 13.80 9.39 -10.94
CA ALA A 161 14.30 10.11 -12.11
C ALA A 161 13.69 11.53 -12.21
N PHE A 162 12.38 11.67 -11.92
CA PHE A 162 11.73 12.98 -11.84
C PHE A 162 12.33 13.86 -10.75
N LYS A 163 12.56 13.32 -9.54
CA LYS A 163 13.24 14.04 -8.45
C LYS A 163 14.65 14.46 -8.83
N ALA A 164 15.36 13.62 -9.60
CA ALA A 164 16.71 13.89 -10.11
C ALA A 164 16.73 14.92 -11.26
N GLY A 165 15.57 15.35 -11.76
CA GLY A 165 15.43 16.27 -12.90
C GLY A 165 15.53 15.59 -14.28
N ASP A 166 15.63 14.27 -14.33
CA ASP A 166 15.61 13.49 -15.57
C ASP A 166 14.14 13.22 -15.98
N PHE A 167 13.51 14.21 -16.60
CA PHE A 167 12.11 14.12 -17.00
C PHE A 167 11.88 13.13 -18.15
N ASP A 168 12.85 12.91 -19.02
CA ASP A 168 12.74 11.97 -20.14
C ASP A 168 12.84 10.53 -19.65
N GLY A 169 13.84 10.24 -18.82
CA GLY A 169 13.95 8.95 -18.14
C GLY A 169 12.72 8.64 -17.28
N ALA A 170 12.26 9.63 -16.51
CA ALA A 170 11.07 9.51 -15.68
C ALA A 170 9.85 9.11 -16.50
N GLN A 171 9.58 9.82 -17.60
CA GLN A 171 8.45 9.50 -18.50
C GLN A 171 8.56 8.09 -19.06
N ASN A 172 9.75 7.69 -19.54
CA ASN A 172 9.96 6.37 -20.10
C ASN A 172 9.69 5.25 -19.08
N TYR A 173 10.17 5.39 -17.84
CA TYR A 173 9.91 4.41 -16.78
C TYR A 173 8.44 4.35 -16.40
N LEU A 174 7.78 5.50 -16.25
CA LEU A 174 6.37 5.55 -15.85
C LEU A 174 5.45 4.98 -16.94
N LEU A 175 5.74 5.20 -18.23
CA LEU A 175 5.00 4.58 -19.32
C LEU A 175 5.16 3.05 -19.32
N LYS A 176 6.35 2.53 -19.02
CA LYS A 176 6.55 1.08 -18.83
C LYS A 176 5.76 0.54 -17.63
N ALA A 177 5.71 1.28 -16.53
CA ALA A 177 4.87 0.92 -15.39
C ALA A 177 3.39 0.79 -15.78
N LEU A 178 2.86 1.74 -16.56
CA LEU A 178 1.47 1.68 -17.06
C LEU A 178 1.21 0.48 -17.97
N GLN A 179 2.19 0.08 -18.79
CA GLN A 179 2.05 -1.08 -19.68
C GLN A 179 1.97 -2.41 -18.90
N LEU A 180 2.61 -2.48 -17.73
CA LEU A 180 2.68 -3.70 -16.92
C LEU A 180 1.59 -3.78 -15.85
N SER A 181 1.03 -2.66 -15.43
CA SER A 181 0.02 -2.62 -14.38
C SER A 181 -1.36 -2.92 -14.95
N GLN A 182 -1.99 -4.00 -14.48
CA GLN A 182 -3.37 -4.36 -14.84
C GLN A 182 -4.40 -3.48 -14.13
N ASP A 183 -4.09 -2.98 -12.94
CA ASP A 183 -5.00 -2.21 -12.09
C ASP A 183 -4.73 -0.70 -12.14
N GLY A 184 -4.01 -0.28 -13.17
CA GLY A 184 -3.77 1.12 -13.47
C GLY A 184 -2.95 1.87 -12.42
N ALA A 185 -1.64 1.82 -12.54
CA ALA A 185 -0.68 2.50 -11.68
C ALA A 185 -1.05 3.98 -11.39
N VAL A 186 -1.89 4.20 -10.38
CA VAL A 186 -2.36 5.55 -9.98
C VAL A 186 -1.19 6.48 -9.75
N SER A 187 -0.15 5.99 -9.04
CA SER A 187 1.06 6.76 -8.77
C SER A 187 1.80 7.12 -10.06
N ALA A 188 1.90 6.20 -11.03
CA ALA A 188 2.56 6.47 -12.29
C ALA A 188 1.82 7.55 -13.10
N ARG A 189 0.47 7.51 -13.13
CA ARG A 189 -0.34 8.54 -13.77
C ARG A 189 -0.16 9.91 -13.12
N LEU A 190 -0.18 9.97 -11.80
CA LEU A 190 0.03 11.23 -11.08
C LEU A 190 1.42 11.82 -11.36
N GLN A 191 2.46 10.98 -11.39
CA GLN A 191 3.81 11.42 -11.73
C GLN A 191 3.91 11.89 -13.20
N LEU A 192 3.28 11.20 -14.15
CA LEU A 192 3.21 11.66 -15.53
C LEU A 192 2.52 13.00 -15.63
N ALA A 193 1.40 13.19 -14.92
CA ALA A 193 0.72 14.48 -14.86
C ALA A 193 1.66 15.61 -14.38
N LYS A 194 2.49 15.34 -13.35
CA LYS A 194 3.48 16.30 -12.86
C LYS A 194 4.57 16.61 -13.89
N ILE A 195 5.06 15.58 -14.60
CA ILE A 195 6.05 15.76 -15.67
C ILE A 195 5.49 16.66 -16.77
N PHE A 196 4.29 16.37 -17.27
CA PHE A 196 3.65 17.17 -18.30
C PHE A 196 3.36 18.59 -17.82
N TYR A 197 2.95 18.77 -16.57
CA TYR A 197 2.80 20.11 -15.97
C TYR A 197 4.12 20.89 -15.99
N LYS A 198 5.22 20.28 -15.54
CA LYS A 198 6.55 20.91 -15.52
C LYS A 198 7.07 21.26 -16.92
N ARG A 199 6.63 20.54 -17.96
CA ARG A 199 6.94 20.83 -19.36
C ARG A 199 6.00 21.85 -20.00
N GLY A 200 4.98 22.31 -19.30
CA GLY A 200 3.95 23.22 -19.85
C GLY A 200 2.90 22.54 -20.73
N ASN A 201 2.93 21.20 -20.81
CA ASN A 201 1.95 20.41 -21.56
C ASN A 201 0.71 20.19 -20.68
N PHE A 202 -0.08 21.24 -20.50
CA PHE A 202 -1.16 21.25 -19.51
C PHE A 202 -2.32 20.32 -19.89
N GLU A 203 -2.58 20.08 -21.17
CA GLU A 203 -3.64 19.18 -21.61
C GLU A 203 -3.32 17.72 -21.28
N GLU A 204 -2.11 17.25 -21.58
CA GLU A 204 -1.65 15.91 -21.23
C GLU A 204 -1.60 15.75 -19.71
N SER A 205 -1.14 16.78 -18.99
CA SER A 205 -1.14 16.79 -17.54
C SER A 205 -2.56 16.60 -16.98
N ARG A 206 -3.56 17.27 -17.55
CA ARG A 206 -4.96 17.14 -17.17
C ARG A 206 -5.51 15.74 -17.43
N ILE A 207 -5.19 15.15 -18.58
CA ILE A 207 -5.65 13.79 -18.92
C ILE A 207 -5.13 12.79 -17.88
N TYR A 208 -3.82 12.76 -17.64
CA TYR A 208 -3.22 11.84 -16.67
C TYR A 208 -3.70 12.10 -15.24
N LEU A 209 -3.88 13.37 -14.84
CA LEU A 209 -4.43 13.69 -13.52
C LEU A 209 -5.88 13.21 -13.38
N ALA A 210 -6.72 13.44 -14.40
CA ALA A 210 -8.12 13.00 -14.38
C ALA A 210 -8.24 11.48 -14.28
N GLU A 211 -7.38 10.74 -15.00
CA GLU A 211 -7.30 9.27 -14.87
C GLU A 211 -6.87 8.83 -13.48
N ALA A 212 -5.85 9.48 -12.88
CA ALA A 212 -5.42 9.18 -11.53
C ALA A 212 -6.53 9.46 -10.51
N LEU A 213 -7.22 10.61 -10.62
CA LEU A 213 -8.29 10.99 -9.68
C LEU A 213 -9.50 10.05 -9.73
N LYS A 214 -9.84 9.46 -10.89
CA LYS A 214 -10.91 8.45 -10.99
C LYS A 214 -10.64 7.19 -10.15
N MET A 215 -9.37 6.90 -9.90
CA MET A 215 -8.91 5.71 -9.18
C MET A 215 -8.51 6.01 -7.73
N MET A 216 -8.61 7.27 -7.32
CA MET A 216 -8.18 7.78 -6.03
C MET A 216 -9.38 8.18 -5.20
N GLU A 217 -9.69 7.43 -4.14
CA GLU A 217 -10.79 7.80 -3.24
C GLU A 217 -10.35 7.60 -1.78
N PRO A 218 -10.15 8.69 -1.04
CA PRO A 218 -10.19 10.11 -1.45
C PRO A 218 -8.95 10.54 -2.26
N PRO A 219 -9.06 11.61 -3.09
CA PRO A 219 -7.90 12.23 -3.75
C PRO A 219 -6.86 12.71 -2.75
N THR A 220 -5.57 12.52 -3.05
CA THR A 220 -4.48 13.01 -2.18
C THR A 220 -4.32 14.54 -2.26
N ALA A 221 -3.72 15.15 -1.22
CA ALA A 221 -3.44 16.58 -1.19
C ALA A 221 -2.61 17.03 -2.40
N ASP A 222 -1.60 16.25 -2.76
CA ASP A 222 -0.72 16.48 -3.90
C ASP A 222 -1.46 16.43 -5.26
N ALA A 223 -2.40 15.50 -5.45
CA ALA A 223 -3.22 15.45 -6.64
C ALA A 223 -4.18 16.64 -6.75
N LEU A 224 -4.82 17.02 -5.63
CA LEU A 224 -5.68 18.20 -5.55
C LEU A 224 -4.90 19.50 -5.83
N TRP A 225 -3.68 19.57 -5.31
CA TRP A 225 -2.79 20.70 -5.53
C TRP A 225 -2.37 20.84 -7.00
N LEU A 226 -2.02 19.72 -7.64
CA LEU A 226 -1.73 19.72 -9.07
C LEU A 226 -2.95 20.17 -9.89
N GLY A 227 -4.14 19.68 -9.58
CA GLY A 227 -5.39 20.08 -10.23
C GLY A 227 -5.66 21.57 -10.08
N LEU A 228 -5.50 22.10 -8.86
CA LEU A 228 -5.65 23.54 -8.60
C LEU A 228 -4.73 24.38 -9.48
N ARG A 229 -3.43 24.02 -9.53
CA ARG A 229 -2.44 24.74 -10.34
C ARG A 229 -2.73 24.66 -11.84
N LEU A 230 -3.20 23.50 -12.33
CA LEU A 230 -3.63 23.33 -13.73
C LEU A 230 -4.79 24.25 -14.08
N GLU A 231 -5.86 24.27 -13.28
CA GLU A 231 -7.03 25.12 -13.52
C GLU A 231 -6.67 26.60 -13.46
N ARG A 232 -5.79 26.99 -12.54
CA ARG A 232 -5.26 28.35 -12.44
C ARG A 232 -4.47 28.75 -13.69
N LYS A 233 -3.57 27.90 -14.21
CA LYS A 233 -2.80 28.16 -15.45
C LYS A 233 -3.70 28.34 -16.65
N GLN A 234 -4.87 27.72 -16.66
CA GLN A 234 -5.84 27.80 -17.75
C GLN A 234 -6.91 28.90 -17.53
N GLY A 235 -6.84 29.62 -16.41
CA GLY A 235 -7.80 30.68 -16.10
C GLY A 235 -9.18 30.15 -15.65
N ASN A 236 -9.34 28.86 -15.41
CA ASN A 236 -10.59 28.27 -14.94
C ASN A 236 -10.79 28.48 -13.44
N ARG A 237 -11.32 29.64 -13.06
CA ARG A 237 -11.54 29.99 -11.64
C ARG A 237 -12.51 29.06 -10.91
N ALA A 238 -13.50 28.52 -11.61
CA ALA A 238 -14.47 27.60 -10.99
C ALA A 238 -13.79 26.27 -10.61
N GLY A 239 -12.98 25.68 -11.52
CA GLY A 239 -12.20 24.49 -11.27
C GLY A 239 -11.16 24.71 -10.16
N GLU A 240 -10.43 25.85 -10.20
CA GLU A 240 -9.49 26.24 -9.14
C GLU A 240 -10.17 26.29 -7.78
N GLY A 241 -11.32 26.95 -7.67
CA GLY A 241 -12.11 27.03 -6.44
C GLY A 241 -12.59 25.67 -5.92
N GLY A 242 -12.96 24.75 -6.83
CA GLY A 242 -13.36 23.39 -6.51
C GLY A 242 -12.24 22.58 -5.87
N TYR A 243 -11.04 22.61 -6.43
CA TYR A 243 -9.86 21.96 -5.86
C TYR A 243 -9.42 22.62 -4.53
N ALA A 244 -9.43 23.95 -4.46
CA ALA A 244 -9.09 24.67 -3.22
C ALA A 244 -10.04 24.31 -2.07
N SER A 245 -11.34 24.18 -2.35
CA SER A 245 -12.33 23.79 -1.36
C SER A 245 -12.08 22.37 -0.83
N GLN A 246 -11.77 21.41 -1.71
CA GLN A 246 -11.44 20.05 -1.30
C GLN A 246 -10.14 20.00 -0.48
N LEU A 247 -9.10 20.73 -0.89
CA LEU A 247 -7.82 20.81 -0.20
C LEU A 247 -8.01 21.37 1.21
N ARG A 248 -8.76 22.47 1.34
CA ARG A 248 -9.10 23.07 2.64
C ARG A 248 -9.90 22.14 3.54
N GLY A 249 -10.89 21.46 2.98
CA GLY A 249 -11.80 20.62 3.78
C GLY A 249 -11.16 19.31 4.24
N ARG A 250 -10.29 18.72 3.42
CA ARG A 250 -9.72 17.39 3.69
C ARG A 250 -8.30 17.44 4.25
N TYR A 251 -7.51 18.46 3.88
CA TYR A 251 -6.07 18.55 4.16
C TYR A 251 -5.64 19.91 4.68
N PRO A 252 -6.30 20.47 5.73
CA PRO A 252 -6.07 21.86 6.19
C PRO A 252 -4.66 22.10 6.75
N THR A 253 -3.94 21.02 7.10
CA THR A 253 -2.58 21.10 7.66
C THR A 253 -1.51 20.64 6.68
N SER A 254 -1.88 20.26 5.46
CA SER A 254 -0.93 19.76 4.46
C SER A 254 0.00 20.87 3.97
N PRO A 255 1.24 20.51 3.54
CA PRO A 255 2.15 21.46 2.90
C PRO A 255 1.52 22.15 1.70
N GLU A 256 0.75 21.42 0.88
CA GLU A 256 0.08 21.94 -0.32
C GLU A 256 -0.94 23.02 0.02
N TYR A 257 -1.70 22.84 1.10
CA TYR A 257 -2.62 23.86 1.55
C TYR A 257 -1.90 25.09 2.12
N GLN A 258 -0.75 24.89 2.77
CA GLN A 258 0.08 26.01 3.24
C GLN A 258 0.66 26.82 2.05
N GLU A 259 1.10 26.13 0.97
CA GLU A 259 1.54 26.81 -0.26
C GLU A 259 0.39 27.59 -0.94
N PHE A 260 -0.82 27.03 -0.93
CA PHE A 260 -2.01 27.74 -1.39
C PHE A 260 -2.27 29.02 -0.62
N LEU A 261 -2.19 28.97 0.74
CA LEU A 261 -2.41 30.15 1.59
C LEU A 261 -1.34 31.22 1.40
N LYS A 262 -0.11 30.84 1.08
CA LYS A 262 0.98 31.78 0.76
C LYS A 262 0.88 32.38 -0.64
N GLY A 263 -0.01 31.83 -1.48
CA GLY A 263 -0.10 32.23 -2.90
C GLY A 263 1.07 31.72 -3.75
N ASN A 264 1.77 30.68 -3.32
CA ASN A 264 2.90 30.09 -4.03
C ASN A 264 2.40 28.96 -4.93
N PHE A 265 2.23 29.24 -6.22
CA PHE A 265 1.66 28.32 -7.22
C PHE A 265 2.69 27.74 -8.20
N GLU A 266 3.98 27.88 -7.93
CA GLU A 266 5.05 27.40 -8.82
C GLU A 266 5.43 25.92 -8.61
#